data_d9871d86986f2f72aca7cb8f99ddd032
#
_entry.id   d9871d86986f2f72aca7cb8f99ddd032
#
_cell.length_a   1.000
_cell.length_b   1.000
_cell.length_c   1.000
_cell.angle_alpha   90.00
_cell.angle_beta   90.00
_cell.angle_gamma   90.00
#
_symmetry.space_group_name_H-M   'P 1'
#
loop_
_entity.id
_entity.type
_entity.pdbx_description
1 polymer ?
#
loop_
_entity_poly.entity_id
_entity_poly.type
_entity_poly.pdbx_seq_one_letter_code
_entity_poly.pdbx_strand_id
1 'polypeptide(L)'
;EVYQGVPDYIRAFEADEREMTKYIIGTISNKDVPRTPQMQGSISKTAYFSNVTEDMLQKERNQILGAQKEDIQKLAALVEAVLSDDQICVVGSETAIEKAEDVFMEVKPLIG
;
A
#
# COMPACT_ATOMS: atom_id res chain seq x y z
N GLU A 1 -17.78 7.40 3.03
CA GLU A 1 -18.05 6.66 4.29
C GLU A 1 -17.10 5.49 4.51
N VAL A 2 -16.90 4.58 3.51
CA VAL A 2 -16.02 3.40 3.69
C VAL A 2 -14.59 3.81 4.04
N TYR A 3 -14.00 4.73 3.28
CA TYR A 3 -12.62 5.18 3.53
C TYR A 3 -12.44 5.87 4.89
N GLN A 4 -13.44 6.59 5.36
CA GLN A 4 -13.41 7.26 6.67
C GLN A 4 -13.37 6.26 7.84
N GLY A 5 -13.90 5.05 7.65
CA GLY A 5 -13.86 3.98 8.64
C GLY A 5 -12.57 3.14 8.62
N VAL A 6 -11.69 3.32 7.62
CA VAL A 6 -10.46 2.53 7.48
C VAL A 6 -9.49 2.70 8.67
N PRO A 7 -9.24 3.90 9.22
CA PRO A 7 -8.36 4.04 10.37
C PRO A 7 -8.83 3.23 11.58
N ASP A 8 -10.12 3.25 11.88
CA ASP A 8 -10.67 2.50 13.02
C ASP A 8 -10.61 0.98 12.77
N TYR A 9 -10.86 0.55 11.55
CA TYR A 9 -10.69 -0.84 11.17
C TYR A 9 -9.25 -1.32 11.35
N ILE A 10 -8.26 -0.51 10.94
CA ILE A 10 -6.84 -0.83 11.11
C ILE A 10 -6.45 -0.83 12.60
N ARG A 11 -6.92 0.12 13.40
CA ARG A 11 -6.68 0.14 14.87
C ARG A 11 -7.24 -1.10 15.58
N ALA A 12 -8.39 -1.57 15.12
CA ALA A 12 -9.05 -2.76 15.65
C ALA A 12 -8.53 -4.06 15.05
N PHE A 13 -7.49 -4.01 14.19
CA PHE A 13 -6.93 -5.20 13.57
C PHE A 13 -6.40 -6.17 14.63
N GLU A 14 -6.90 -7.39 14.58
CA GLU A 14 -6.45 -8.51 15.40
C GLU A 14 -6.02 -9.67 14.53
N ALA A 15 -4.95 -10.32 14.90
CA ALA A 15 -4.45 -11.52 14.27
C ALA A 15 -3.69 -12.36 15.28
N ASP A 16 -3.94 -13.65 15.29
CA ASP A 16 -3.13 -14.59 16.07
C ASP A 16 -1.77 -14.86 15.37
N GLU A 17 -0.87 -15.57 16.05
CA GLU A 17 0.46 -15.90 15.54
C GLU A 17 0.38 -16.66 14.19
N ARG A 18 -0.59 -17.54 14.03
CA ARG A 18 -0.77 -18.32 12.80
C ARG A 18 -1.24 -17.43 11.65
N GLU A 19 -2.11 -16.50 11.91
CA GLU A 19 -2.60 -15.53 10.92
C GLU A 19 -1.49 -14.57 10.51
N MET A 20 -0.75 -14.02 11.46
CA MET A 20 0.44 -13.19 11.17
C MET A 20 1.47 -13.96 10.34
N THR A 21 1.73 -15.21 10.66
CA THR A 21 2.62 -16.07 9.87
C THR A 21 2.15 -16.20 8.43
N LYS A 22 0.85 -16.38 8.18
CA LYS A 22 0.29 -16.43 6.82
C LYS A 22 0.50 -15.11 6.06
N TYR A 23 0.26 -13.97 6.71
CA TYR A 23 0.47 -12.65 6.10
C TYR A 23 1.93 -12.42 5.75
N ILE A 24 2.85 -12.77 6.66
CA ILE A 24 4.29 -12.66 6.43
C ILE A 24 4.73 -13.56 5.27
N ILE A 25 4.30 -14.83 5.24
CA ILE A 25 4.61 -15.76 4.14
C ILE A 25 4.05 -15.24 2.82
N GLY A 26 2.80 -14.79 2.79
CA GLY A 26 2.18 -14.22 1.60
C GLY A 26 2.94 -13.00 1.06
N THR A 27 3.41 -12.13 1.94
CA THR A 27 4.17 -10.92 1.57
C THR A 27 5.57 -11.27 1.08
N ILE A 28 6.31 -12.12 1.80
CA ILE A 28 7.68 -12.45 1.46
C ILE A 28 7.79 -13.30 0.19
N SER A 29 6.80 -14.15 -0.10
CA SER A 29 6.77 -14.98 -1.30
C SER A 29 6.78 -14.15 -2.59
N ASN A 30 6.22 -12.97 -2.58
CA ASN A 30 6.26 -12.04 -3.72
C ASN A 30 7.68 -11.49 -3.98
N LYS A 31 8.55 -11.51 -2.98
CA LYS A 31 9.96 -11.10 -3.11
C LYS A 31 10.87 -12.24 -3.53
N ASP A 32 10.50 -13.47 -3.21
CA ASP A 32 11.28 -14.68 -3.45
C ASP A 32 10.90 -15.40 -4.76
N VAL A 33 10.24 -14.70 -5.67
CA VAL A 33 9.90 -15.26 -6.99
C VAL A 33 11.16 -15.62 -7.77
N PRO A 34 11.27 -16.85 -8.31
CA PRO A 34 12.36 -17.23 -9.19
C PRO A 34 12.48 -16.28 -10.39
N ARG A 35 13.69 -15.82 -10.67
CA ARG A 35 13.96 -14.81 -11.70
C ARG A 35 14.88 -15.35 -12.80
N THR A 36 14.56 -15.02 -14.03
CA THR A 36 15.47 -15.24 -15.14
C THR A 36 16.66 -14.27 -15.06
N PRO A 37 17.82 -14.57 -15.69
CA PRO A 37 18.96 -13.64 -15.74
C PRO A 37 18.58 -12.26 -16.28
N GLN A 38 17.68 -12.21 -17.28
CA GLN A 38 17.18 -10.95 -17.84
C GLN A 38 16.39 -10.13 -16.82
N MET A 39 15.49 -10.78 -16.06
CA MET A 39 14.72 -10.12 -14.99
C MET A 39 15.66 -9.59 -13.91
N GLN A 40 16.65 -10.38 -13.50
CA GLN A 40 17.64 -9.98 -12.52
C GLN A 40 18.43 -8.76 -12.99
N GLY A 41 18.88 -8.73 -14.23
CA GLY A 41 19.55 -7.59 -14.84
C GLY A 41 18.69 -6.31 -14.86
N SER A 42 17.40 -6.44 -15.20
CA SER A 42 16.46 -5.33 -15.19
C SER A 42 16.25 -4.76 -13.79
N ILE A 43 16.11 -5.64 -12.80
CA ILE A 43 15.95 -5.23 -11.39
C ILE A 43 17.21 -4.52 -10.88
N SER A 44 18.39 -5.09 -11.14
CA SER A 44 19.67 -4.49 -10.74
C SER A 44 19.89 -3.13 -11.38
N LYS A 45 19.53 -2.99 -12.66
CA LYS A 45 19.57 -1.69 -13.36
C LYS A 45 18.65 -0.67 -12.70
N THR A 46 17.40 -1.04 -12.43
CA THR A 46 16.44 -0.15 -11.78
C THR A 46 16.92 0.23 -10.38
N ALA A 47 17.39 -0.71 -9.58
CA ALA A 47 17.92 -0.47 -8.25
C ALA A 47 19.10 0.53 -8.29
N TYR A 48 20.02 0.37 -9.24
CA TYR A 48 21.14 1.27 -9.43
C TYR A 48 20.69 2.72 -9.71
N PHE A 49 19.78 2.92 -10.67
CA PHE A 49 19.28 4.27 -10.99
C PHE A 49 18.41 4.90 -9.91
N SER A 50 17.76 4.08 -9.07
CA SER A 50 16.93 4.53 -7.95
C SER A 50 17.70 4.64 -6.63
N ASN A 51 19.03 4.42 -6.63
CA ASN A 51 19.87 4.37 -5.44
C ASN A 51 19.37 3.39 -4.36
N VAL A 52 18.75 2.28 -4.77
CA VAL A 52 18.32 1.21 -3.87
C VAL A 52 19.50 0.27 -3.66
N THR A 53 20.01 0.22 -2.43
CA THR A 53 21.14 -0.63 -2.06
C THR A 53 20.69 -2.02 -1.61
N GLU A 54 21.61 -2.97 -1.61
CA GLU A 54 21.36 -4.31 -1.10
C GLU A 54 21.01 -4.28 0.40
N ASP A 55 21.65 -3.42 1.18
CA ASP A 55 21.34 -3.21 2.60
C ASP A 55 19.89 -2.73 2.80
N MET A 56 19.39 -1.85 1.92
CA MET A 56 17.99 -1.40 1.98
C MET A 56 17.02 -2.56 1.71
N LEU A 57 17.31 -3.39 0.72
CA LEU A 57 16.52 -4.57 0.39
C LEU A 57 16.54 -5.60 1.53
N GLN A 58 17.71 -5.83 2.13
CA GLN A 58 17.84 -6.74 3.27
C GLN A 58 17.11 -6.19 4.51
N LYS A 59 17.18 -4.89 4.76
CA LYS A 59 16.44 -4.23 5.83
C LYS A 59 14.93 -4.41 5.65
N GLU A 60 14.43 -4.15 4.45
CA GLU A 60 13.01 -4.36 4.13
C GLU A 60 12.58 -5.82 4.35
N ARG A 61 13.40 -6.76 3.91
CA ARG A 61 13.15 -8.19 4.14
C ARG A 61 13.06 -8.52 5.63
N ASN A 62 14.00 -8.04 6.42
CA ASN A 62 14.01 -8.25 7.87
C ASN A 62 12.79 -7.62 8.55
N GLN A 63 12.34 -6.45 8.10
CA GLN A 63 11.13 -5.80 8.59
C GLN A 63 9.88 -6.63 8.30
N ILE A 64 9.76 -7.20 7.11
CA ILE A 64 8.63 -8.08 6.75
C ILE A 64 8.63 -9.32 7.64
N LEU A 65 9.79 -9.98 7.80
CA LEU A 65 9.92 -11.20 8.60
C LEU A 65 9.67 -10.97 10.09
N GLY A 66 9.98 -9.78 10.59
CA GLY A 66 9.79 -9.39 11.99
C GLY A 66 8.50 -8.65 12.28
N ALA A 67 7.60 -8.50 11.30
CA ALA A 67 6.39 -7.70 11.45
C ALA A 67 5.44 -8.30 12.50
N GLN A 68 4.87 -7.43 13.32
CA GLN A 68 3.88 -7.76 14.33
C GLN A 68 2.54 -7.08 14.01
N LYS A 69 1.45 -7.54 14.64
CA LYS A 69 0.12 -6.91 14.44
C LYS A 69 0.11 -5.43 14.81
N GLU A 70 0.87 -5.06 15.83
CA GLU A 70 1.02 -3.68 16.28
C GLU A 70 1.64 -2.78 15.20
N ASP A 71 2.47 -3.32 14.32
CA ASP A 71 3.04 -2.56 13.21
C ASP A 71 1.98 -2.25 12.15
N ILE A 72 1.03 -3.16 11.94
CA ILE A 72 -0.15 -2.94 11.10
C ILE A 72 -1.04 -1.88 11.74
N GLN A 73 -1.35 -2.00 13.03
CA GLN A 73 -2.20 -1.04 13.75
C GLN A 73 -1.64 0.39 13.71
N LYS A 74 -0.32 0.57 13.75
CA LYS A 74 0.34 1.89 13.62
C LYS A 74 0.05 2.59 12.30
N LEU A 75 -0.26 1.86 11.23
CA LEU A 75 -0.61 2.45 9.93
C LEU A 75 -1.90 3.26 9.98
N ALA A 76 -2.77 3.03 10.96
CA ALA A 76 -4.01 3.79 11.12
C ALA A 76 -3.76 5.30 11.20
N ALA A 77 -2.72 5.73 11.90
CA ALA A 77 -2.37 7.15 12.03
C ALA A 77 -1.96 7.78 10.68
N LEU A 78 -1.27 7.02 9.82
CA LEU A 78 -0.90 7.50 8.48
C LEU A 78 -2.12 7.63 7.57
N VAL A 79 -3.02 6.64 7.61
CA VAL A 79 -4.26 6.68 6.83
C VAL A 79 -5.15 7.82 7.30
N GLU A 80 -5.28 8.03 8.61
CA GLU A 80 -6.04 9.14 9.18
C GLU A 80 -5.48 10.50 8.75
N ALA A 81 -4.15 10.67 8.75
CA ALA A 81 -3.51 11.89 8.28
C ALA A 81 -3.81 12.19 6.81
N VAL A 82 -3.79 11.17 5.94
CA VAL A 82 -4.17 11.33 4.51
C VAL A 82 -5.63 11.72 4.36
N LEU A 83 -6.53 11.09 5.14
CA LEU A 83 -7.97 11.36 5.06
C LEU A 83 -8.34 12.73 5.64
N SER A 84 -7.59 13.23 6.64
CA SER A 84 -7.85 14.55 7.24
C SER A 84 -7.54 15.73 6.32
N ASP A 85 -6.69 15.51 5.30
CA ASP A 85 -6.34 16.53 4.31
C ASP A 85 -7.28 16.55 3.10
N ASP A 86 -8.32 15.71 3.09
CA ASP A 86 -9.29 15.56 1.98
C ASP A 86 -8.64 15.33 0.58
N GLN A 87 -7.42 14.80 0.55
CA GLN A 87 -6.66 14.53 -0.67
C GLN A 87 -7.16 13.24 -1.35
N ILE A 88 -8.41 13.23 -1.76
CA ILE A 88 -9.05 12.07 -2.41
C ILE A 88 -9.31 12.38 -3.87
N CYS A 89 -8.79 11.53 -4.76
CA CYS A 89 -9.08 11.58 -6.18
C CYS A 89 -9.89 10.35 -6.60
N VAL A 90 -10.96 10.58 -7.34
CA VAL A 90 -11.84 9.50 -7.82
C VAL A 90 -11.86 9.52 -9.35
N VAL A 91 -11.69 8.36 -9.97
CA VAL A 91 -11.89 8.16 -11.41
C VAL A 91 -13.10 7.24 -11.59
N GLY A 92 -14.07 7.69 -12.35
CA GLY A 92 -15.31 6.97 -12.57
C GLY A 92 -16.01 7.33 -13.89
N SER A 93 -17.16 6.72 -14.15
CA SER A 93 -17.98 7.12 -15.30
C SER A 93 -18.60 8.50 -15.05
N GLU A 94 -18.76 9.27 -16.12
CA GLU A 94 -19.37 10.60 -16.09
C GLU A 94 -20.69 10.59 -15.31
N THR A 95 -21.60 9.70 -15.65
CA THR A 95 -22.92 9.56 -14.97
C THR A 95 -22.80 9.25 -13.47
N ALA A 96 -21.75 8.54 -13.03
CA ALA A 96 -21.57 8.24 -11.62
C ALA A 96 -21.00 9.44 -10.86
N ILE A 97 -20.11 10.19 -11.49
CA ILE A 97 -19.53 11.42 -10.93
C ILE A 97 -20.59 12.52 -10.83
N GLU A 98 -21.39 12.75 -11.88
CA GLU A 98 -22.50 13.73 -11.89
C GLU A 98 -23.50 13.49 -10.75
N LYS A 99 -23.82 12.24 -10.45
CA LYS A 99 -24.74 11.91 -9.34
C LYS A 99 -24.20 12.23 -7.94
N ALA A 100 -22.92 12.51 -7.81
CA ALA A 100 -22.22 12.80 -6.57
C ALA A 100 -21.40 14.09 -6.67
N GLU A 101 -21.75 14.99 -7.57
CA GLU A 101 -20.99 16.20 -7.89
C GLU A 101 -20.78 17.10 -6.65
N ASP A 102 -21.74 17.12 -5.75
CA ASP A 102 -21.69 17.85 -4.48
C ASP A 102 -20.61 17.37 -3.49
N VAL A 103 -20.05 16.18 -3.73
CA VAL A 103 -18.98 15.60 -2.90
C VAL A 103 -17.59 16.05 -3.35
N PHE A 104 -17.44 16.52 -4.61
CA PHE A 104 -16.15 16.83 -5.21
C PHE A 104 -15.90 18.34 -5.26
N MET A 105 -14.70 18.77 -4.88
CA MET A 105 -14.27 20.17 -5.04
C MET A 105 -14.04 20.55 -6.51
N GLU A 106 -13.61 19.60 -7.32
CA GLU A 106 -13.32 19.79 -8.74
C GLU A 106 -13.58 18.51 -9.53
N VAL A 107 -14.24 18.64 -10.67
CA VAL A 107 -14.46 17.55 -11.63
C VAL A 107 -13.84 17.94 -12.97
N LYS A 108 -13.03 17.02 -13.52
CA LYS A 108 -12.38 17.21 -14.83
C LYS A 108 -12.59 16.00 -15.73
N PRO A 109 -12.74 16.17 -17.04
CA PRO A 109 -12.69 15.05 -17.96
C PRO A 109 -11.31 14.40 -17.93
N LEU A 110 -11.27 13.06 -17.90
CA LEU A 110 -10.01 12.30 -17.90
C LEU A 110 -9.32 12.33 -19.27
N ILE A 111 -10.11 12.43 -20.32
CA ILE A 111 -9.67 12.49 -21.73
C ILE A 111 -10.30 13.75 -22.32
N GLY A 112 -9.45 14.69 -22.71
CA GLY A 112 -9.87 15.92 -23.39
C GLY A 112 -9.78 15.77 -24.90
#